data_2458ba329aaa94c2d38bf341accb25e7
#
_entry.id   2458ba329aaa94c2d38bf341accb25e7
#
_cell.length_a   1.000
_cell.length_b   1.000
_cell.length_c   1.000
_cell.angle_alpha   90.00
_cell.angle_beta   90.00
_cell.angle_gamma   90.00
#
_symmetry.space_group_name_H-M   'P 1'
#
loop_
_entity.id
_entity.type
_entity.pdbx_description
1 polymer ?
#
loop_
_entity_poly.entity_id
_entity_poly.type
_entity_poly.pdbx_seq_one_letter_code
_entity_poly.pdbx_strand_id
1 'polypeptide(L)'
;FGAKGHIGVQAKSKPIIHSCSFTTAKNHDKTQMTNLFHGEEAAIFGDAGYADQADKRGSRATGLYYGISDKGARKHPLSPSQKKRNRKLSSIRAKVEHPFRVIKEQWGHRKMRYKGLKKNSSQFTMLCALCNVYICRKQLMATG
;
A
#
# COMPACT_ATOMS: atom_id res chain seq x y z
N PHE A 1 -18.34 6.24 11.89
CA PHE A 1 -17.74 4.91 11.77
C PHE A 1 -16.96 4.84 10.47
N GLY A 2 -15.63 4.78 10.55
CA GLY A 2 -14.74 4.77 9.40
C GLY A 2 -14.04 3.42 9.22
N ALA A 3 -13.66 3.10 7.98
CA ALA A 3 -12.83 1.96 7.67
C ALA A 3 -11.66 2.36 6.74
N LYS A 4 -10.62 1.54 6.73
CA LYS A 4 -9.44 1.71 5.90
C LYS A 4 -9.19 0.47 5.07
N GLY A 5 -8.93 0.64 3.77
CA GLY A 5 -8.39 -0.40 2.91
C GLY A 5 -6.88 -0.24 2.77
N HIS A 6 -6.16 -1.33 2.95
CA HIS A 6 -4.72 -1.41 2.75
C HIS A 6 -4.42 -2.35 1.60
N ILE A 7 -3.48 -2.02 0.74
CA ILE A 7 -3.08 -2.85 -0.40
C ILE A 7 -1.57 -2.95 -0.50
N GLY A 8 -1.08 -4.13 -0.82
CA GLY A 8 0.29 -4.38 -1.27
C GLY A 8 0.31 -4.44 -2.80
N VAL A 9 1.24 -3.71 -3.43
CA VAL A 9 1.33 -3.55 -4.88
C VAL A 9 2.74 -3.81 -5.36
N GLN A 10 2.89 -4.48 -6.48
CA GLN A 10 4.19 -4.71 -7.11
C GLN A 10 4.87 -3.40 -7.53
N ALA A 11 6.14 -3.23 -7.15
CA ALA A 11 6.91 -2.02 -7.44
C ALA A 11 7.57 -2.03 -8.83
N LYS A 12 7.99 -3.20 -9.33
CA LYS A 12 8.81 -3.33 -10.56
C LYS A 12 8.02 -3.35 -11.87
N SER A 13 6.78 -3.82 -11.84
CA SER A 13 5.96 -4.00 -13.05
C SER A 13 4.72 -3.10 -13.03
N LYS A 14 3.65 -3.54 -13.68
CA LYS A 14 2.32 -2.94 -13.52
C LYS A 14 1.93 -2.96 -12.05
N PRO A 15 1.16 -1.98 -11.56
CA PRO A 15 0.76 -1.89 -10.16
C PRO A 15 -0.31 -2.93 -9.79
N ILE A 16 0.06 -4.22 -9.88
CA ILE A 16 -0.79 -5.35 -9.53
C ILE A 16 -0.89 -5.44 -8.01
N ILE A 17 -2.10 -5.54 -7.50
CA ILE A 17 -2.38 -5.76 -6.09
C ILE A 17 -2.12 -7.24 -5.79
N HIS A 18 -1.13 -7.54 -4.95
CA HIS A 18 -0.83 -8.92 -4.53
C HIS A 18 -1.45 -9.26 -3.18
N SER A 19 -1.72 -8.26 -2.34
CA SER A 19 -2.37 -8.46 -1.04
C SER A 19 -3.28 -7.28 -0.70
N CYS A 20 -4.33 -7.54 0.06
CA CYS A 20 -5.23 -6.51 0.57
C CYS A 20 -5.74 -6.86 1.97
N SER A 21 -5.98 -5.81 2.76
CA SER A 21 -6.56 -5.90 4.10
C SER A 21 -7.56 -4.76 4.28
N PHE A 22 -8.61 -5.01 5.06
CA PHE A 22 -9.65 -4.02 5.34
C PHE A 22 -9.93 -3.97 6.84
N THR A 23 -9.78 -2.79 7.43
CA THR A 23 -9.83 -2.62 8.88
C THR A 23 -10.70 -1.45 9.29
N THR A 24 -11.02 -1.36 10.58
CA THR A 24 -11.62 -0.16 11.16
C THR A 24 -10.62 1.00 11.12
N ALA A 25 -11.12 2.23 11.03
CA ALA A 25 -10.27 3.44 11.00
C ALA A 25 -9.40 3.62 12.27
N LYS A 26 -9.76 2.94 13.38
CA LYS A 26 -9.01 2.96 14.64
C LYS A 26 -7.69 2.18 14.58
N ASN A 27 -7.57 1.22 13.68
CA ASN A 27 -6.35 0.43 13.56
C ASN A 27 -5.20 1.26 12.98
N HIS A 28 -4.03 1.15 13.58
CA HIS A 28 -2.82 1.77 13.05
C HIS A 28 -2.38 1.09 11.78
N ASP A 29 -1.97 1.85 10.77
CA ASP A 29 -1.53 1.35 9.47
C ASP A 29 -0.36 0.36 9.61
N LYS A 30 0.55 0.62 10.57
CA LYS A 30 1.68 -0.26 10.91
C LYS A 30 1.25 -1.71 11.18
N THR A 31 0.17 -1.94 11.94
CA THR A 31 -0.29 -3.29 12.29
C THR A 31 -0.74 -4.09 11.09
N GLN A 32 -1.02 -3.44 9.95
CA GLN A 32 -1.43 -4.09 8.72
C GLN A 32 -0.27 -4.44 7.80
N MET A 33 0.92 -3.92 8.08
CA MET A 33 2.10 -4.15 7.25
C MET A 33 2.45 -5.63 7.13
N THR A 34 2.42 -6.37 8.25
CA THR A 34 2.67 -7.81 8.29
C THR A 34 1.66 -8.63 7.48
N ASN A 35 0.40 -8.17 7.43
CA ASN A 35 -0.66 -8.83 6.67
C ASN A 35 -0.53 -8.62 5.15
N LEU A 36 0.30 -7.67 4.72
CA LEU A 36 0.54 -7.35 3.31
C LEU A 36 1.79 -8.01 2.74
N PHE A 37 2.64 -8.62 3.59
CA PHE A 37 3.87 -9.29 3.17
C PHE A 37 3.67 -10.77 2.93
N HIS A 38 4.45 -11.30 1.99
CA HIS A 38 4.53 -12.72 1.69
C HIS A 38 5.81 -13.38 2.24
N GLY A 39 6.78 -12.56 2.72
CA GLY A 39 8.05 -13.03 3.26
C GLY A 39 9.19 -13.19 2.25
N GLU A 40 8.91 -13.01 0.96
CA GLU A 40 9.90 -13.14 -0.13
C GLU A 40 10.30 -11.79 -0.74
N GLU A 41 9.90 -10.68 -0.10
CA GLU A 41 10.18 -9.35 -0.60
C GLU A 41 11.66 -9.00 -0.46
N ALA A 42 12.29 -8.57 -1.55
CA ALA A 42 13.63 -7.99 -1.53
C ALA A 42 13.62 -6.50 -1.11
N ALA A 43 12.49 -5.83 -1.26
CA ALA A 43 12.31 -4.42 -0.92
C ALA A 43 10.86 -4.10 -0.57
N ILE A 44 10.66 -3.24 0.42
CA ILE A 44 9.36 -2.70 0.80
C ILE A 44 9.36 -1.18 0.69
N PHE A 45 8.24 -0.62 0.24
CA PHE A 45 8.05 0.81 0.10
C PHE A 45 6.72 1.21 0.75
N GLY A 46 6.75 2.25 1.56
CA GLY A 46 5.56 2.73 2.25
C GLY A 46 5.70 4.18 2.68
N ASP A 47 4.60 4.74 3.18
CA ASP A 47 4.61 6.08 3.70
C ASP A 47 5.13 6.14 5.15
N ALA A 48 5.27 7.35 5.69
CA ALA A 48 5.80 7.56 7.04
C ALA A 48 4.88 7.01 8.14
N GLY A 49 3.62 6.67 7.84
CA GLY A 49 2.70 6.02 8.79
C GLY A 49 3.11 4.58 9.14
N TYR A 50 3.89 3.94 8.25
CA TYR A 50 4.45 2.60 8.45
C TYR A 50 5.86 2.61 9.07
N ALA A 51 6.44 3.78 9.35
CA ALA A 51 7.80 3.88 9.87
C ALA A 51 7.94 3.30 11.28
N ASP A 52 8.87 2.37 11.44
CA ASP A 52 9.26 1.78 12.72
C ASP A 52 10.76 1.53 12.79
N GLN A 53 11.36 1.81 13.96
CA GLN A 53 12.80 1.65 14.17
C GLN A 53 13.22 0.18 14.31
N ALA A 54 12.37 -0.65 14.93
CA ALA A 54 12.62 -2.07 15.09
C ALA A 54 12.58 -2.76 13.73
N ASP A 55 11.56 -2.46 12.90
CA ASP A 55 11.43 -3.01 11.55
C ASP A 55 12.60 -2.58 10.65
N LYS A 56 13.07 -1.32 10.79
CA LYS A 56 14.24 -0.83 10.07
C LYS A 56 15.54 -1.53 10.46
N ARG A 57 15.68 -1.92 11.74
CA ARG A 57 16.83 -2.72 12.20
C ARG A 57 16.73 -4.17 11.72
N GLY A 58 15.57 -4.79 11.86
CA GLY A 58 15.30 -6.14 11.40
C GLY A 58 15.53 -6.31 9.89
N SER A 59 15.08 -5.35 9.09
CA SER A 59 15.27 -5.37 7.63
C SER A 59 16.75 -5.32 7.21
N ARG A 60 17.59 -4.60 7.96
CA ARG A 60 19.05 -4.60 7.73
C ARG A 60 19.68 -5.97 7.99
N ALA A 61 19.22 -6.68 9.02
CA ALA A 61 19.73 -8.02 9.36
C ALA A 61 19.33 -9.06 8.30
N THR A 62 18.17 -8.91 7.66
CA THR A 62 17.66 -9.83 6.63
C THR A 62 18.02 -9.44 5.19
N GLY A 63 18.73 -8.32 4.99
CA GLY A 63 19.05 -7.80 3.66
C GLY A 63 17.85 -7.17 2.92
N LEU A 64 16.70 -7.03 3.57
CA LEU A 64 15.51 -6.41 3.02
C LEU A 64 15.69 -4.89 2.89
N TYR A 65 15.49 -4.34 1.70
CA TYR A 65 15.54 -2.89 1.51
C TYR A 65 14.31 -2.19 2.13
N TYR A 66 14.55 -1.39 3.17
CA TYR A 66 13.50 -0.67 3.89
C TYR A 66 13.28 0.73 3.28
N GLY A 67 12.36 0.81 2.32
CA GLY A 67 11.98 2.01 1.57
C GLY A 67 10.80 2.79 2.19
N ILE A 68 10.63 2.74 3.50
CA ILE A 68 9.63 3.56 4.20
C ILE A 68 10.13 4.99 4.33
N SER A 69 9.25 5.96 4.09
CA SER A 69 9.58 7.38 4.19
C SER A 69 9.95 7.78 5.62
N ASP A 70 10.98 8.60 5.75
CA ASP A 70 11.38 9.14 7.06
C ASP A 70 10.33 10.14 7.54
N LYS A 71 10.01 10.09 8.86
CA LYS A 71 9.07 11.00 9.52
C LYS A 71 9.83 12.06 10.29
N GLY A 72 9.53 13.32 10.02
CA GLY A 72 10.01 14.43 10.83
C GLY A 72 9.14 14.61 12.09
N ALA A 73 9.73 15.17 13.12
CA ALA A 73 9.02 15.61 14.33
C ALA A 73 9.17 17.13 14.49
N ARG A 74 8.31 17.75 15.31
CA ARG A 74 8.33 19.21 15.54
C ARG A 74 9.69 19.73 16.00
N LYS A 75 10.39 18.96 16.86
CA LYS A 75 11.73 19.30 17.37
C LYS A 75 12.89 18.74 16.53
N HIS A 76 12.61 17.83 15.61
CA HIS A 76 13.59 17.16 14.76
C HIS A 76 13.07 17.12 13.30
N PRO A 77 13.20 18.23 12.57
CA PRO A 77 12.79 18.28 11.17
C PRO A 77 13.66 17.35 10.31
N LEU A 78 13.14 16.94 9.17
CA LEU A 78 13.87 16.10 8.22
C LEU A 78 15.11 16.84 7.70
N SER A 79 16.24 16.16 7.67
CA SER A 79 17.46 16.64 7.04
C SER A 79 17.30 16.76 5.51
N PRO A 80 18.14 17.55 4.82
CA PRO A 80 18.11 17.63 3.35
C PRO A 80 18.27 16.28 2.66
N SER A 81 19.11 15.39 3.19
CA SER A 81 19.32 14.03 2.68
C SER A 81 18.05 13.16 2.84
N GLN A 82 17.36 13.23 3.99
CA GLN A 82 16.10 12.54 4.22
C GLN A 82 14.99 13.07 3.30
N LYS A 83 14.89 14.38 3.08
CA LYS A 83 13.95 14.97 2.12
C LYS A 83 14.21 14.46 0.70
N LYS A 84 15.48 14.43 0.26
CA LYS A 84 15.89 13.90 -1.04
C LYS A 84 15.55 12.41 -1.18
N ARG A 85 15.80 11.62 -0.14
CA ARG A 85 15.40 10.20 -0.09
C ARG A 85 13.89 10.03 -0.19
N ASN A 86 13.11 10.75 0.61
CA ASN A 86 11.65 10.70 0.59
C ASN A 86 11.08 11.07 -0.79
N ARG A 87 11.66 12.05 -1.48
CA ARG A 87 11.27 12.43 -2.84
C ARG A 87 11.48 11.27 -3.84
N LYS A 88 12.60 10.55 -3.75
CA LYS A 88 12.84 9.36 -4.59
C LYS A 88 11.85 8.24 -4.27
N LEU A 89 11.56 7.99 -3.00
CA LEU A 89 10.60 6.97 -2.57
C LEU A 89 9.16 7.32 -3.00
N SER A 90 8.81 8.59 -3.05
CA SER A 90 7.48 9.06 -3.46
C SER A 90 7.12 8.62 -4.89
N SER A 91 8.06 8.62 -5.81
CA SER A 91 7.82 8.17 -7.20
C SER A 91 7.47 6.68 -7.28
N ILE A 92 8.07 5.84 -6.43
CA ILE A 92 7.77 4.42 -6.35
C ILE A 92 6.40 4.21 -5.69
N ARG A 93 6.11 4.95 -4.63
CA ARG A 93 4.83 4.89 -3.91
C ARG A 93 3.64 5.33 -4.76
N ALA A 94 3.85 6.24 -5.70
CA ALA A 94 2.80 6.68 -6.63
C ALA A 94 2.15 5.51 -7.39
N LYS A 95 2.83 4.36 -7.54
CA LYS A 95 2.25 3.16 -8.12
C LYS A 95 1.08 2.60 -7.31
N VAL A 96 1.11 2.72 -5.99
CA VAL A 96 0.02 2.29 -5.10
C VAL A 96 -1.22 3.19 -5.25
N GLU A 97 -1.02 4.45 -5.61
CA GLU A 97 -2.12 5.40 -5.80
C GLU A 97 -2.97 5.04 -7.03
N HIS A 98 -2.37 4.41 -8.05
CA HIS A 98 -3.10 4.05 -9.27
C HIS A 98 -4.27 3.07 -9.03
N PRO A 99 -4.11 1.91 -8.38
CA PRO A 99 -5.23 1.04 -8.00
C PRO A 99 -6.28 1.75 -7.14
N PHE A 100 -5.86 2.54 -6.15
CA PHE A 100 -6.79 3.31 -5.33
C PHE A 100 -7.60 4.31 -6.15
N ARG A 101 -6.98 4.98 -7.14
CA ARG A 101 -7.69 5.89 -8.04
C ARG A 101 -8.71 5.16 -8.90
N VAL A 102 -8.38 3.97 -9.41
CA VAL A 102 -9.34 3.14 -10.15
C VAL A 102 -10.55 2.82 -9.28
N ILE A 103 -10.33 2.29 -8.09
CA ILE A 103 -11.40 1.87 -7.18
C ILE A 103 -12.23 3.07 -6.69
N LYS A 104 -11.59 4.15 -6.27
CA LYS A 104 -12.27 5.30 -5.66
C LYS A 104 -12.88 6.24 -6.66
N GLU A 105 -12.15 6.58 -7.73
CA GLU A 105 -12.57 7.61 -8.68
C GLU A 105 -13.31 7.04 -9.88
N GLN A 106 -12.75 6.02 -10.54
CA GLN A 106 -13.38 5.47 -11.75
C GLN A 106 -14.60 4.60 -11.41
N TRP A 107 -14.55 3.83 -10.32
CA TRP A 107 -15.66 2.97 -9.89
C TRP A 107 -16.51 3.57 -8.78
N GLY A 108 -16.18 4.76 -8.31
CA GLY A 108 -16.97 5.51 -7.33
C GLY A 108 -17.06 4.86 -5.94
N HIS A 109 -16.14 3.93 -5.60
CA HIS A 109 -16.16 3.25 -4.31
C HIS A 109 -15.42 4.08 -3.24
N ARG A 110 -16.02 5.20 -2.83
CA ARG A 110 -15.46 6.13 -1.84
C ARG A 110 -15.94 5.90 -0.42
N LYS A 111 -17.05 5.16 -0.25
CA LYS A 111 -17.70 4.93 1.05
C LYS A 111 -18.07 3.45 1.20
N MET A 112 -18.12 2.98 2.44
CA MET A 112 -18.70 1.67 2.75
C MET A 112 -20.15 1.60 2.32
N ARG A 113 -20.55 0.50 1.68
CA ARG A 113 -21.91 0.29 1.17
C ARG A 113 -22.74 -0.65 2.04
N TYR A 114 -22.09 -1.48 2.87
CA TYR A 114 -22.75 -2.48 3.70
C TYR A 114 -22.58 -2.17 5.18
N LYS A 115 -23.50 -2.69 5.99
CA LYS A 115 -23.34 -2.73 7.45
C LYS A 115 -22.33 -3.82 7.83
N GLY A 116 -21.41 -3.49 8.75
CA GLY A 116 -20.42 -4.42 9.29
C GLY A 116 -19.13 -4.53 8.46
N LEU A 117 -18.06 -4.91 9.14
CA LEU A 117 -16.72 -4.98 8.57
C LEU A 117 -16.58 -6.11 7.56
N LYS A 118 -17.13 -7.30 7.87
CA LYS A 118 -16.99 -8.52 7.04
C LYS A 118 -17.48 -8.34 5.60
N LYS A 119 -18.70 -7.80 5.42
CA LYS A 119 -19.28 -7.58 4.09
C LYS A 119 -18.48 -6.54 3.27
N ASN A 120 -18.05 -5.45 3.92
CA ASN A 120 -17.23 -4.42 3.26
C ASN A 120 -15.82 -4.93 2.95
N SER A 121 -15.23 -5.78 3.79
CA SER A 121 -13.95 -6.45 3.51
C SER A 121 -14.05 -7.35 2.28
N SER A 122 -15.07 -8.21 2.21
CA SER A 122 -15.29 -9.08 1.03
C SER A 122 -15.48 -8.25 -0.25
N GLN A 123 -16.26 -7.16 -0.17
CA GLN A 123 -16.42 -6.24 -1.29
C GLN A 123 -15.09 -5.60 -1.70
N PHE A 124 -14.28 -5.14 -0.74
CA PHE A 124 -12.99 -4.54 -1.02
C PHE A 124 -12.03 -5.53 -1.69
N THR A 125 -11.99 -6.78 -1.21
CA THR A 125 -11.19 -7.84 -1.84
C THR A 125 -11.63 -8.11 -3.28
N MET A 126 -12.92 -8.16 -3.54
CA MET A 126 -13.45 -8.30 -4.91
C MET A 126 -13.04 -7.12 -5.80
N LEU A 127 -13.14 -5.88 -5.30
CA LEU A 127 -12.72 -4.69 -6.04
C LEU A 127 -11.22 -4.70 -6.34
N CYS A 128 -10.38 -5.19 -5.44
CA CYS A 128 -8.94 -5.37 -5.67
C CYS A 128 -8.67 -6.38 -6.79
N ALA A 129 -9.37 -7.53 -6.79
CA ALA A 129 -9.25 -8.54 -7.84
C ALA A 129 -9.68 -8.00 -9.21
N LEU A 130 -10.83 -7.35 -9.29
CA LEU A 130 -11.32 -6.69 -10.51
C LEU A 130 -10.39 -5.58 -10.99
N CYS A 131 -9.77 -4.84 -10.06
CA CYS A 131 -8.78 -3.82 -10.39
C CYS A 131 -7.56 -4.42 -11.10
N ASN A 132 -7.09 -5.59 -10.67
CA ASN A 132 -6.01 -6.30 -11.35
C ASN A 132 -6.39 -6.68 -12.79
N VAL A 133 -7.58 -7.23 -13.01
CA VAL A 133 -8.10 -7.52 -14.34
C VAL A 133 -8.15 -6.25 -15.20
N TYR A 134 -8.66 -5.16 -14.65
CA TYR A 134 -8.72 -3.87 -15.34
C TYR A 134 -7.33 -3.33 -15.72
N ILE A 135 -6.36 -3.42 -14.82
CA ILE A 135 -4.97 -2.97 -15.06
C ILE A 135 -4.32 -3.83 -16.17
N CYS A 136 -4.60 -5.13 -16.17
CA CYS A 136 -4.05 -6.09 -17.16
C CYS A 136 -4.86 -6.22 -18.44
N ARG A 137 -6.03 -5.57 -18.57
CA ARG A 137 -6.99 -5.77 -19.66
C ARG A 137 -6.38 -5.77 -21.07
N LYS A 138 -5.44 -4.86 -21.36
CA LYS A 138 -4.79 -4.79 -22.67
C LYS A 138 -3.94 -6.03 -22.98
N GLN A 139 -3.29 -6.60 -21.95
CA GLN A 139 -2.50 -7.84 -22.12
C GLN A 139 -3.43 -9.03 -22.30
N LEU A 140 -4.49 -9.12 -21.48
CA LEU A 140 -5.47 -10.21 -21.57
C LEU A 140 -6.17 -10.23 -22.93
N MET A 141 -6.48 -9.07 -23.50
CA MET A 141 -7.08 -8.96 -24.84
C MET A 141 -6.09 -9.23 -25.98
N ALA A 142 -4.78 -9.07 -25.75
CA ALA A 142 -3.75 -9.34 -26.76
C ALA A 142 -3.34 -10.82 -26.82
N THR A 143 -3.68 -11.62 -25.81
CA THR A 143 -3.37 -13.06 -25.72
C THR A 143 -4.56 -13.98 -26.13
N GLY A 144 -5.69 -13.41 -26.44
CA GLY A 144 -6.86 -14.10 -27.01
C GLY A 144 -6.98 -13.85 -28.50
#